data_fd0f41ce70d49546edbb68518fa1aa91
#
_entry.id   fd0f41ce70d49546edbb68518fa1aa91
#
_cell.length_a   1.000
_cell.length_b   1.000
_cell.length_c   1.000
_cell.angle_alpha   90.00
_cell.angle_beta   90.00
_cell.angle_gamma   90.00
#
_symmetry.space_group_name_H-M   'P 1'
#
loop_
_entity.id
_entity.type
_entity.pdbx_description
1 polymer ?
#
loop_
_entity_poly.entity_id
_entity_poly.type
_entity_poly.pdbx_seq_one_letter_code
_entity_poly.pdbx_strand_id
1 'polypeptide(L)'
;MSESHRTEQLVTEIEMGHLRRCVELAAEALAAGDEPFGSVLATADGTAVAEDRNRIADGDRTRHPEFALARWAAEHLTEEQRAGATVYTSGEHCVMCAAAHAWVGLGRIVYVSSTSQLVSWLDEMGVPPAPVRPLPIREVAPAVTVVGPIPELVEDVHRLHQRLHGA
;
A
#
# COMPACT_ATOMS: atom_id res chain seq x y z
N MET A 1 19.63 16.58 10.24
CA MET A 1 18.50 16.59 9.29
C MET A 1 17.31 15.93 9.95
N SER A 2 16.13 16.56 9.91
CA SER A 2 14.92 15.95 10.43
C SER A 2 14.49 14.78 9.52
N GLU A 3 13.72 13.82 10.05
CA GLU A 3 13.17 12.70 9.28
C GLU A 3 12.39 13.15 8.02
N SER A 4 11.71 14.29 8.12
CA SER A 4 10.99 14.94 7.03
C SER A 4 11.89 15.23 5.82
N HIS A 5 13.08 15.78 6.04
CA HIS A 5 14.04 16.07 4.97
C HIS A 5 14.62 14.82 4.32
N ARG A 6 14.71 13.71 5.08
CA ARG A 6 15.23 12.45 4.55
C ARG A 6 14.21 11.78 3.63
N THR A 7 12.92 11.91 3.92
CA THR A 7 11.84 11.35 3.10
C THR A 7 11.71 12.11 1.78
N GLU A 8 11.82 13.44 1.80
CA GLU A 8 11.81 14.28 0.59
C GLU A 8 12.91 13.91 -0.39
N GLN A 9 14.08 13.43 0.10
CA GLN A 9 15.19 13.00 -0.75
C GLN A 9 15.00 11.57 -1.32
N LEU A 10 14.06 10.78 -0.77
CA LEU A 10 13.86 9.39 -1.15
C LEU A 10 12.73 9.17 -2.16
N VAL A 11 11.88 10.18 -2.37
CA VAL A 11 10.69 10.09 -3.23
C VAL A 11 10.71 11.23 -4.24
N THR A 12 10.65 10.89 -5.53
CA THR A 12 10.61 11.85 -6.63
C THR A 12 9.20 12.41 -6.84
N GLU A 13 9.09 13.47 -7.66
CA GLU A 13 7.77 14.04 -8.06
C GLU A 13 6.91 13.01 -8.80
N ILE A 14 7.51 12.17 -9.65
CA ILE A 14 6.80 11.10 -10.35
C ILE A 14 6.25 10.10 -9.35
N GLU A 15 7.07 9.70 -8.38
CA GLU A 15 6.66 8.79 -7.30
C GLU A 15 5.55 9.39 -6.43
N MET A 16 5.66 10.68 -6.10
CA MET A 16 4.59 11.39 -5.39
C MET A 16 3.27 11.37 -6.18
N GLY A 17 3.33 11.48 -7.50
CA GLY A 17 2.17 11.36 -8.37
C GLY A 17 1.50 9.99 -8.24
N HIS A 18 2.30 8.92 -8.20
CA HIS A 18 1.77 7.57 -7.99
C HIS A 18 1.16 7.40 -6.59
N LEU A 19 1.78 7.97 -5.57
CA LEU A 19 1.25 7.93 -4.21
C LEU A 19 -0.08 8.69 -4.07
N ARG A 20 -0.20 9.85 -4.72
CA ARG A 20 -1.48 10.58 -4.79
C ARG A 20 -2.55 9.75 -5.48
N ARG A 21 -2.18 9.03 -6.56
CA ARG A 21 -3.12 8.12 -7.22
C ARG A 21 -3.57 6.99 -6.28
N CYS A 22 -2.68 6.46 -5.45
CA CYS A 22 -3.04 5.47 -4.43
C CYS A 22 -4.09 6.01 -3.46
N VAL A 23 -3.96 7.26 -3.03
CA VAL A 23 -4.95 7.91 -2.15
C VAL A 23 -6.28 8.11 -2.87
N GLU A 24 -6.27 8.50 -4.14
CA GLU A 24 -7.49 8.60 -4.96
C GLU A 24 -8.19 7.25 -5.09
N LEU A 25 -7.43 6.18 -5.37
CA LEU A 25 -7.97 4.81 -5.44
C LEU A 25 -8.57 4.36 -4.10
N ALA A 26 -7.92 4.72 -2.99
CA ALA A 26 -8.46 4.47 -1.66
C ALA A 26 -9.80 5.19 -1.45
N ALA A 27 -9.90 6.44 -1.90
CA ALA A 27 -11.16 7.20 -1.84
C ALA A 27 -12.24 6.58 -2.73
N GLU A 28 -11.88 6.11 -3.93
CA GLU A 28 -12.79 5.38 -4.82
C GLU A 28 -13.30 4.08 -4.18
N ALA A 29 -12.41 3.34 -3.49
CA ALA A 29 -12.80 2.13 -2.75
C ALA A 29 -13.83 2.46 -1.68
N LEU A 30 -13.56 3.48 -0.88
CA LEU A 30 -14.48 3.93 0.17
C LEU A 30 -15.86 4.31 -0.41
N ALA A 31 -15.88 5.05 -1.50
CA ALA A 31 -17.11 5.46 -2.17
C ALA A 31 -17.92 4.25 -2.70
N ALA A 32 -17.23 3.17 -3.03
CA ALA A 32 -17.87 1.92 -3.49
C ALA A 32 -18.30 0.98 -2.36
N GLY A 33 -18.08 1.36 -1.10
CA GLY A 33 -18.44 0.54 0.07
C GLY A 33 -17.34 -0.42 0.52
N ASP A 34 -16.13 -0.27 0.00
CA ASP A 34 -14.96 -1.07 0.36
C ASP A 34 -14.07 -0.33 1.35
N GLU A 35 -13.03 -0.99 1.85
CA GLU A 35 -12.04 -0.33 2.70
C GLU A 35 -11.14 0.61 1.90
N PRO A 36 -10.66 1.73 2.49
CA PRO A 36 -9.91 2.75 1.75
C PRO A 36 -8.45 2.38 1.54
N PHE A 37 -8.19 1.48 0.60
CA PHE A 37 -6.85 1.07 0.18
C PHE A 37 -6.75 1.10 -1.34
N GLY A 38 -5.64 1.65 -1.83
CA GLY A 38 -5.34 1.72 -3.25
C GLY A 38 -3.85 1.57 -3.51
N SER A 39 -3.50 0.99 -4.64
CA SER A 39 -2.11 0.69 -4.99
C SER A 39 -1.85 0.82 -6.49
N VAL A 40 -0.62 1.19 -6.82
CA VAL A 40 -0.13 1.37 -8.20
C VAL A 40 1.16 0.57 -8.37
N LEU A 41 1.28 -0.17 -9.46
CA LEU A 41 2.50 -0.86 -9.85
C LEU A 41 3.16 -0.09 -10.99
N ALA A 42 4.42 0.28 -10.81
CA ALA A 42 5.22 0.95 -11.83
C ALA A 42 6.46 0.14 -12.18
N THR A 43 6.84 0.17 -13.45
CA THR A 43 8.09 -0.44 -13.92
C THR A 43 9.30 0.40 -13.54
N ALA A 44 10.52 -0.11 -13.80
CA ALA A 44 11.77 0.55 -13.41
C ALA A 44 11.93 1.97 -13.97
N ASP A 45 11.31 2.28 -15.11
CA ASP A 45 11.33 3.61 -15.72
C ASP A 45 10.29 4.59 -15.11
N GLY A 46 9.53 4.14 -14.11
CA GLY A 46 8.52 4.95 -13.45
C GLY A 46 7.13 4.93 -14.10
N THR A 47 6.93 4.15 -15.15
CA THR A 47 5.64 4.04 -15.84
C THR A 47 4.68 3.15 -15.04
N ALA A 48 3.50 3.68 -14.68
CA ALA A 48 2.44 2.88 -14.08
C ALA A 48 1.86 1.90 -15.11
N VAL A 49 1.87 0.61 -14.78
CA VAL A 49 1.39 -0.46 -15.68
C VAL A 49 0.15 -1.17 -15.16
N ALA A 50 -0.16 -1.04 -13.89
CA ALA A 50 -1.35 -1.59 -13.28
C ALA A 50 -1.72 -0.82 -12.02
N GLU A 51 -2.99 -0.78 -11.69
CA GLU A 51 -3.49 -0.21 -10.45
C GLU A 51 -4.72 -0.99 -9.98
N ASP A 52 -4.97 -0.99 -8.70
CA ASP A 52 -6.18 -1.58 -8.14
C ASP A 52 -6.53 -0.93 -6.80
N ARG A 53 -7.70 -1.25 -6.30
CA ARG A 53 -8.21 -0.82 -5.01
C ARG A 53 -8.81 -2.00 -4.25
N ASN A 54 -9.07 -1.81 -2.96
CA ASN A 54 -9.73 -2.82 -2.14
C ASN A 54 -11.13 -3.14 -2.68
N ARG A 55 -11.53 -4.43 -2.64
CA ARG A 55 -12.81 -4.94 -3.17
C ARG A 55 -13.42 -6.01 -2.26
N ILE A 56 -13.33 -5.83 -0.96
CA ILE A 56 -13.78 -6.83 0.02
C ILE A 56 -15.29 -6.88 0.24
N ALA A 57 -16.03 -5.89 -0.24
CA ALA A 57 -17.48 -5.77 -0.01
C ALA A 57 -18.27 -6.97 -0.58
N ASP A 58 -17.73 -7.65 -1.59
CA ASP A 58 -18.35 -8.85 -2.18
C ASP A 58 -18.24 -10.10 -1.28
N GLY A 59 -17.54 -10.00 -0.14
CA GLY A 59 -17.38 -11.08 0.83
C GLY A 59 -16.02 -11.76 0.82
N ASP A 60 -15.20 -11.57 -0.22
CA ASP A 60 -13.83 -12.07 -0.26
C ASP A 60 -12.85 -11.05 0.34
N ARG A 61 -12.48 -11.27 1.58
CA ARG A 61 -11.61 -10.36 2.34
C ARG A 61 -10.12 -10.46 1.96
N THR A 62 -9.77 -11.32 1.01
CA THR A 62 -8.42 -11.36 0.43
C THR A 62 -8.25 -10.41 -0.76
N ARG A 63 -9.32 -9.75 -1.20
CA ARG A 63 -9.29 -8.84 -2.36
C ARG A 63 -8.66 -7.48 -2.02
N HIS A 64 -7.41 -7.53 -1.62
CA HIS A 64 -6.55 -6.39 -1.39
C HIS A 64 -5.87 -5.96 -2.69
N PRO A 65 -5.67 -4.66 -2.92
CA PRO A 65 -5.04 -4.20 -4.17
C PRO A 65 -3.60 -4.69 -4.34
N GLU A 66 -2.83 -4.77 -3.27
CA GLU A 66 -1.43 -5.22 -3.33
C GLU A 66 -1.33 -6.69 -3.73
N PHE A 67 -2.25 -7.53 -3.24
CA PHE A 67 -2.34 -8.94 -3.61
C PHE A 67 -2.70 -9.11 -5.10
N ALA A 68 -3.67 -8.34 -5.57
CA ALA A 68 -4.06 -8.34 -6.99
C ALA A 68 -2.90 -7.92 -7.89
N LEU A 69 -2.11 -6.91 -7.50
CA LEU A 69 -0.95 -6.46 -8.27
C LEU A 69 0.17 -7.50 -8.28
N ALA A 70 0.39 -8.23 -7.19
CA ALA A 70 1.37 -9.32 -7.15
C ALA A 70 1.00 -10.42 -8.14
N ARG A 71 -0.26 -10.83 -8.18
CA ARG A 71 -0.75 -11.82 -9.14
C ARG A 71 -0.65 -11.31 -10.57
N TRP A 72 -1.05 -10.07 -10.82
CA TRP A 72 -0.94 -9.45 -12.13
C TRP A 72 0.51 -9.44 -12.62
N ALA A 73 1.44 -9.05 -11.76
CA ALA A 73 2.86 -9.01 -12.09
C ALA A 73 3.41 -10.41 -12.45
N ALA A 74 3.02 -11.43 -11.70
CA ALA A 74 3.42 -12.81 -12.00
C ALA A 74 2.94 -13.27 -13.39
N GLU A 75 1.77 -12.80 -13.81
CA GLU A 75 1.15 -13.18 -15.10
C GLU A 75 1.66 -12.35 -16.29
N HIS A 76 2.08 -11.09 -16.07
CA HIS A 76 2.34 -10.13 -17.15
C HIS A 76 3.79 -9.64 -17.25
N LEU A 77 4.59 -9.77 -16.20
CA LEU A 77 5.97 -9.28 -16.15
C LEU A 77 6.96 -10.44 -16.07
N THR A 78 8.13 -10.27 -16.69
CA THR A 78 9.27 -11.19 -16.50
C THR A 78 9.84 -11.05 -15.09
N GLU A 79 10.63 -12.02 -14.64
CA GLU A 79 11.31 -11.95 -13.34
C GLU A 79 12.17 -10.69 -13.21
N GLU A 80 12.89 -10.32 -14.26
CA GLU A 80 13.71 -9.11 -14.28
C GLU A 80 12.85 -7.84 -14.15
N GLN A 81 11.75 -7.78 -14.91
CA GLN A 81 10.82 -6.64 -14.82
C GLN A 81 10.21 -6.51 -13.42
N ARG A 82 9.84 -7.63 -12.82
CA ARG A 82 9.30 -7.64 -11.43
C ARG A 82 10.32 -7.15 -10.43
N ALA A 83 11.56 -7.61 -10.53
CA ALA A 83 12.64 -7.19 -9.62
C ALA A 83 12.93 -5.69 -9.69
N GLY A 84 12.77 -5.07 -10.86
CA GLY A 84 12.95 -3.64 -11.06
C GLY A 84 11.72 -2.79 -10.80
N ALA A 85 10.57 -3.41 -10.57
CA ALA A 85 9.29 -2.70 -10.36
C ALA A 85 9.14 -2.19 -8.93
N THR A 86 8.31 -1.15 -8.76
CA THR A 86 7.94 -0.61 -7.45
C THR A 86 6.42 -0.67 -7.30
N VAL A 87 5.95 -1.08 -6.12
CA VAL A 87 4.55 -0.96 -5.73
C VAL A 87 4.40 0.24 -4.80
N TYR A 88 3.53 1.17 -5.21
CA TYR A 88 3.09 2.30 -4.40
C TYR A 88 1.77 1.95 -3.77
N THR A 89 1.56 2.31 -2.51
CA THR A 89 0.33 1.94 -1.82
C THR A 89 -0.06 2.98 -0.77
N SER A 90 -1.36 3.13 -0.54
CA SER A 90 -1.87 4.05 0.48
C SER A 90 -1.56 3.58 1.90
N GLY A 91 -1.50 2.28 2.12
CA GLY A 91 -1.16 1.67 3.40
C GLY A 91 -0.12 0.57 3.24
N GLU A 92 0.72 0.40 4.24
CA GLU A 92 1.72 -0.67 4.28
C GLU A 92 1.04 -2.03 4.07
N HIS A 93 1.65 -2.91 3.27
CA HIS A 93 1.15 -4.25 2.99
C HIS A 93 0.86 -5.03 4.28
N CYS A 94 -0.29 -5.68 4.34
CA CYS A 94 -0.55 -6.68 5.38
C CYS A 94 0.37 -7.90 5.17
N VAL A 95 0.38 -8.82 6.13
CA VAL A 95 1.25 -10.01 6.07
C VAL A 95 0.99 -10.88 4.84
N MET A 96 -0.26 -11.00 4.39
CA MET A 96 -0.61 -11.74 3.17
C MET A 96 -0.01 -11.09 1.93
N CYS A 97 -0.20 -9.79 1.78
CA CYS A 97 0.26 -9.04 0.61
C CYS A 97 1.78 -8.91 0.57
N ALA A 98 2.41 -8.72 1.73
CA ALA A 98 3.88 -8.66 1.83
C ALA A 98 4.50 -10.01 1.42
N ALA A 99 3.94 -11.10 1.87
CA ALA A 99 4.40 -12.44 1.47
C ALA A 99 4.23 -12.68 -0.03
N ALA A 100 3.06 -12.33 -0.58
CA ALA A 100 2.79 -12.46 -2.02
C ALA A 100 3.78 -11.64 -2.86
N HIS A 101 4.03 -10.39 -2.47
CA HIS A 101 4.98 -9.49 -3.12
C HIS A 101 6.39 -10.12 -3.19
N ALA A 102 6.86 -10.67 -2.08
CA ALA A 102 8.15 -11.33 -2.01
C ALA A 102 8.20 -12.61 -2.85
N TRP A 103 7.16 -13.43 -2.77
CA TRP A 103 7.10 -14.70 -3.52
C TRP A 103 7.15 -14.50 -5.04
N VAL A 104 6.50 -13.46 -5.57
CA VAL A 104 6.55 -13.19 -7.00
C VAL A 104 7.80 -12.41 -7.43
N GLY A 105 8.65 -12.01 -6.49
CA GLY A 105 9.91 -11.34 -6.76
C GLY A 105 9.79 -9.88 -7.17
N LEU A 106 8.74 -9.17 -6.73
CA LEU A 106 8.62 -7.73 -6.93
C LEU A 106 9.69 -6.96 -6.13
N GLY A 107 10.01 -5.77 -6.60
CA GLY A 107 11.06 -4.93 -6.01
C GLY A 107 10.58 -4.09 -4.84
N ARG A 108 10.86 -2.80 -4.91
CA ARG A 108 10.62 -1.84 -3.82
C ARG A 108 9.13 -1.63 -3.54
N ILE A 109 8.82 -1.35 -2.27
CA ILE A 109 7.49 -0.88 -1.84
C ILE A 109 7.63 0.53 -1.25
N VAL A 110 6.72 1.43 -1.65
CA VAL A 110 6.59 2.77 -1.05
C VAL A 110 5.16 2.91 -0.53
N TYR A 111 4.99 3.15 0.77
CA TYR A 111 3.68 3.26 1.39
C TYR A 111 3.47 4.63 2.05
N VAL A 112 2.24 5.13 2.03
CA VAL A 112 1.87 6.40 2.66
C VAL A 112 1.78 6.24 4.17
N SER A 113 0.95 5.31 4.66
CA SER A 113 0.78 5.05 6.10
C SER A 113 1.31 3.69 6.50
N SER A 114 1.92 3.62 7.68
CA SER A 114 2.48 2.37 8.21
C SER A 114 1.41 1.49 8.85
N THR A 115 1.72 0.20 8.97
CA THR A 115 0.89 -0.75 9.75
C THR A 115 0.71 -0.27 11.19
N SER A 116 1.77 0.25 11.82
CA SER A 116 1.71 0.79 13.17
C SER A 116 0.73 1.96 13.29
N GLN A 117 0.74 2.88 12.33
CA GLN A 117 -0.23 3.98 12.27
C GLN A 117 -1.66 3.47 12.14
N LEU A 118 -1.90 2.55 11.21
CA LEU A 118 -3.23 1.98 10.99
C LEU A 118 -3.76 1.28 12.24
N VAL A 119 -2.94 0.47 12.89
CA VAL A 119 -3.33 -0.24 14.12
C VAL A 119 -3.74 0.76 15.20
N SER A 120 -2.97 1.84 15.37
CA SER A 120 -3.27 2.90 16.33
C SER A 120 -4.60 3.59 16.01
N TRP A 121 -4.82 3.95 14.75
CA TRP A 121 -6.08 4.59 14.32
C TRP A 121 -7.30 3.70 14.55
N LEU A 122 -7.20 2.42 14.16
CA LEU A 122 -8.30 1.47 14.32
C LEU A 122 -8.61 1.21 15.81
N ASP A 123 -7.58 1.10 16.64
CA ASP A 123 -7.75 0.93 18.08
C ASP A 123 -8.48 2.14 18.69
N GLU A 124 -8.07 3.35 18.36
CA GLU A 124 -8.72 4.59 18.80
C GLU A 124 -10.20 4.66 18.39
N MET A 125 -10.56 4.09 17.25
CA MET A 125 -11.92 4.05 16.73
C MET A 125 -12.72 2.83 17.21
N GLY A 126 -12.13 1.98 18.06
CA GLY A 126 -12.81 0.80 18.61
C GLY A 126 -13.05 -0.32 17.59
N VAL A 127 -12.30 -0.34 16.50
CA VAL A 127 -12.43 -1.37 15.47
C VAL A 127 -11.74 -2.64 15.93
N PRO A 128 -12.40 -3.81 15.86
CA PRO A 128 -11.77 -5.09 16.23
C PRO A 128 -10.51 -5.38 15.40
N PRO A 129 -9.50 -6.05 15.98
CA PRO A 129 -8.28 -6.38 15.26
C PRO A 129 -8.52 -7.34 14.11
N ALA A 130 -7.65 -7.25 13.09
CA ALA A 130 -7.66 -8.19 11.98
C ALA A 130 -7.35 -9.62 12.45
N PRO A 131 -7.76 -10.65 11.68
CA PRO A 131 -7.52 -12.05 12.07
C PRO A 131 -6.07 -12.50 11.89
N VAL A 132 -5.19 -11.61 11.44
CA VAL A 132 -3.75 -11.86 11.26
C VAL A 132 -2.95 -10.87 12.09
N ARG A 133 -1.72 -11.22 12.44
CA ARG A 133 -0.83 -10.31 13.16
C ARG A 133 -0.47 -9.09 12.30
N PRO A 134 -0.50 -7.88 12.85
CA PRO A 134 -0.16 -6.66 12.13
C PRO A 134 1.37 -6.45 12.09
N LEU A 135 2.08 -7.37 11.44
CA LEU A 135 3.54 -7.29 11.31
C LEU A 135 3.93 -6.31 10.20
N PRO A 136 4.99 -5.51 10.40
CA PRO A 136 5.52 -4.67 9.34
C PRO A 136 6.14 -5.54 8.23
N ILE A 137 6.20 -4.98 7.02
CA ILE A 137 6.74 -5.71 5.84
C ILE A 137 8.10 -6.33 6.14
N ARG A 138 8.99 -5.58 6.81
CA ARG A 138 10.37 -6.03 7.07
C ARG A 138 10.45 -7.29 7.93
N GLU A 139 9.44 -7.60 8.72
CA GLU A 139 9.38 -8.83 9.51
C GLU A 139 8.83 -10.01 8.71
N VAL A 140 8.10 -9.74 7.63
CA VAL A 140 7.52 -10.76 6.75
C VAL A 140 8.44 -11.04 5.57
N ALA A 141 8.97 -9.98 4.95
CA ALA A 141 9.80 -10.01 3.74
C ALA A 141 11.05 -9.14 3.94
N PRO A 142 12.03 -9.61 4.74
CA PRO A 142 13.15 -8.78 5.18
C PRO A 142 14.09 -8.32 4.06
N ALA A 143 14.07 -8.96 2.89
CA ALA A 143 14.90 -8.59 1.75
C ALA A 143 14.26 -7.50 0.86
N VAL A 144 12.99 -7.17 1.06
CA VAL A 144 12.30 -6.14 0.28
C VAL A 144 12.70 -4.75 0.77
N THR A 145 13.11 -3.88 -0.17
CA THR A 145 13.36 -2.47 0.13
C THR A 145 12.05 -1.74 0.33
N VAL A 146 11.90 -1.07 1.46
CA VAL A 146 10.65 -0.41 1.86
C VAL A 146 10.93 1.05 2.20
N VAL A 147 10.08 1.95 1.70
CA VAL A 147 10.12 3.39 1.97
C VAL A 147 8.75 3.83 2.49
N GLY A 148 8.73 4.54 3.59
CA GLY A 148 7.52 5.08 4.21
C GLY A 148 7.72 5.26 5.73
N PRO A 149 6.77 5.90 6.41
CA PRO A 149 5.60 6.57 5.86
C PRO A 149 5.93 7.85 5.08
N ILE A 150 4.95 8.39 4.34
CA ILE A 150 5.08 9.63 3.56
C ILE A 150 4.25 10.71 4.26
N PRO A 151 4.87 11.57 5.09
CA PRO A 151 4.15 12.48 5.96
C PRO A 151 3.16 13.41 5.24
N GLU A 152 3.46 13.81 4.02
CA GLU A 152 2.65 14.74 3.22
C GLU A 152 1.25 14.20 2.91
N LEU A 153 1.07 12.87 2.91
CA LEU A 153 -0.20 12.23 2.52
C LEU A 153 -0.85 11.42 3.66
N VAL A 154 -0.17 11.24 4.79
CA VAL A 154 -0.68 10.42 5.91
C VAL A 154 -2.05 10.90 6.40
N GLU A 155 -2.22 12.20 6.54
CA GLU A 155 -3.47 12.77 7.05
C GLU A 155 -4.65 12.51 6.09
N ASP A 156 -4.41 12.57 4.79
CA ASP A 156 -5.43 12.28 3.78
C ASP A 156 -5.93 10.83 3.91
N VAL A 157 -5.01 9.89 4.10
CA VAL A 157 -5.34 8.46 4.32
C VAL A 157 -6.07 8.29 5.65
N HIS A 158 -5.60 8.93 6.72
CA HIS A 158 -6.25 8.86 8.04
C HIS A 158 -7.71 9.31 7.98
N ARG A 159 -8.00 10.41 7.28
CA ARG A 159 -9.38 10.90 7.10
C ARG A 159 -10.28 9.90 6.40
N LEU A 160 -9.76 9.15 5.43
CA LEU A 160 -10.54 8.11 4.75
C LEU A 160 -10.94 6.99 5.71
N HIS A 161 -10.03 6.55 6.57
CA HIS A 161 -10.33 5.55 7.60
C HIS A 161 -11.33 6.08 8.63
N GLN A 162 -11.19 7.33 9.04
CA GLN A 162 -12.15 7.98 9.93
C GLN A 162 -13.56 8.01 9.32
N ARG A 163 -13.67 8.36 8.06
CA ARG A 163 -14.96 8.36 7.34
C ARG A 163 -15.59 6.97 7.27
N LEU A 164 -14.79 5.93 7.06
CA LEU A 164 -15.30 4.56 7.03
C LEU A 164 -15.89 4.14 8.37
N HIS A 165 -15.25 4.49 9.47
CA HIS A 165 -15.65 4.05 10.81
C HIS A 165 -16.49 5.06 11.57
N GLY A 166 -16.93 6.14 10.94
CA GLY A 166 -17.82 7.13 11.52
C GLY A 166 -17.18 8.01 12.59
N ALA A 167 -15.88 8.20 12.49
CA ALA A 167 -15.15 9.03 13.45
C ALA A 167 -14.98 10.48 12.99
#